data_c09e5296c4ea4b6df4e828d20a3ab1fd
#
_entry.id   c09e5296c4ea4b6df4e828d20a3ab1fd
#
_cell.length_a   1.000
_cell.length_b   1.000
_cell.length_c   1.000
_cell.angle_alpha   90.00
_cell.angle_beta   90.00
_cell.angle_gamma   90.00
#
_symmetry.space_group_name_H-M   'P 1'
#
loop_
_entity.id
_entity.type
_entity.pdbx_description
1 polymer ?
#
loop_
_entity_poly.entity_id
_entity_poly.type
_entity_poly.pdbx_seq_one_letter_code
_entity_poly.pdbx_strand_id
1 'polypeptide(L)'
;MKDINKIIDSLSPVEQNLMYNALQKRLNRGPEYTIRKNGTGYSIKPNDKYENANHGTICSLVFETPEMARLAYAIYLNTQDSLADIIDNIKYVFRLLNIDSEWTK
;
A
#
# COMPACT_ATOMS: atom_id res chain seq x y z
N MET A 1 26.80 4.92 -3.98
CA MET A 1 25.60 4.21 -3.44
C MET A 1 24.88 5.13 -2.46
N LYS A 2 23.58 5.21 -2.54
CA LYS A 2 22.81 6.02 -1.60
C LYS A 2 22.93 5.44 -0.19
N ASP A 3 23.04 6.32 0.79
CA ASP A 3 23.08 5.90 2.19
C ASP A 3 21.68 5.48 2.63
N ILE A 4 21.48 4.17 2.72
CA ILE A 4 20.20 3.57 3.10
C ILE A 4 19.77 4.01 4.50
N ASN A 5 20.72 4.15 5.42
CA ASN A 5 20.42 4.58 6.79
C ASN A 5 19.84 6.00 6.82
N LYS A 6 20.39 6.91 6.02
CA LYS A 6 19.86 8.28 5.91
C LYS A 6 18.45 8.28 5.32
N ILE A 7 18.20 7.43 4.33
CA ILE A 7 16.87 7.30 3.73
C ILE A 7 15.86 6.81 4.78
N ILE A 8 16.22 5.75 5.51
CA ILE A 8 15.37 5.19 6.55
C ILE A 8 15.12 6.21 7.67
N ASP A 9 16.16 6.92 8.11
CA ASP A 9 16.03 7.93 9.17
C ASP A 9 15.16 9.12 8.75
N SER A 10 15.06 9.40 7.46
CA SER A 10 14.20 10.47 6.95
C SER A 10 12.72 10.09 6.90
N LEU A 11 12.41 8.81 7.08
CA LEU A 11 11.04 8.29 7.02
C LEU A 11 10.39 8.33 8.40
N SER A 12 9.08 8.53 8.42
CA SER A 12 8.30 8.38 9.64
C SER A 12 8.29 6.90 10.08
N PRO A 13 7.97 6.61 11.36
CA PRO A 13 7.84 5.21 11.82
C PRO A 13 6.86 4.39 10.98
N VAL A 14 5.78 4.99 10.51
CA VAL A 14 4.81 4.31 9.63
C VAL A 14 5.45 3.93 8.31
N GLU A 15 6.18 4.87 7.69
CA GLU A 15 6.88 4.63 6.43
C GLU A 15 7.97 3.57 6.58
N GLN A 16 8.72 3.59 7.68
CA GLN A 16 9.74 2.58 7.97
C GLN A 16 9.12 1.18 8.07
N ASN A 17 7.99 1.06 8.76
CA ASN A 17 7.26 -0.21 8.87
C ASN A 17 6.77 -0.70 7.51
N LEU A 18 6.26 0.20 6.68
CA LEU A 18 5.80 -0.15 5.33
C LEU A 18 6.95 -0.69 4.48
N MET A 19 8.10 -0.02 4.50
CA MET A 19 9.28 -0.48 3.77
C MET A 19 9.77 -1.83 4.29
N TYR A 20 9.83 -1.98 5.60
CA TYR A 20 10.27 -3.23 6.22
C TYR A 20 9.39 -4.40 5.78
N ASN A 21 8.07 -4.24 5.88
CA ASN A 21 7.13 -5.29 5.52
C ASN A 21 7.15 -5.62 4.02
N ALA A 22 7.30 -4.60 3.18
CA ALA A 22 7.41 -4.81 1.73
C ALA A 22 8.67 -5.61 1.39
N LEU A 23 9.80 -5.28 2.03
CA LEU A 23 11.06 -6.00 1.83
C LEU A 23 10.97 -7.44 2.35
N GLN A 24 10.37 -7.65 3.51
CA GLN A 24 10.18 -8.98 4.09
C GLN A 24 9.40 -9.89 3.15
N LYS A 25 8.32 -9.38 2.58
CA LYS A 25 7.51 -10.14 1.63
C LYS A 25 8.27 -10.49 0.36
N ARG A 26 9.08 -9.56 -0.14
CA ARG A 26 9.90 -9.80 -1.34
C ARG A 26 10.98 -10.83 -1.10
N LEU A 27 11.59 -10.83 0.09
CA LEU A 27 12.70 -11.73 0.41
C LEU A 27 12.24 -13.14 0.75
N ASN A 28 11.10 -13.28 1.39
CA ASN A 28 10.66 -14.56 1.96
C ASN A 28 9.63 -15.30 1.11
N ARG A 29 8.82 -14.56 0.34
CA ARG A 29 7.79 -15.16 -0.51
C ARG A 29 7.49 -14.24 -1.68
N GLY A 30 6.96 -14.81 -2.75
CA GLY A 30 6.27 -14.02 -3.75
C GLY A 30 5.05 -13.32 -3.12
N PRO A 31 4.47 -12.33 -3.80
CA PRO A 31 3.32 -11.63 -3.25
C PRO A 31 2.13 -12.57 -3.07
N GLU A 32 1.42 -12.42 -1.93
CA GLU A 32 0.21 -13.17 -1.63
C GLU A 32 -1.01 -12.63 -2.40
N TYR A 33 -0.78 -11.75 -3.31
CA TYR A 33 -1.80 -11.11 -4.13
C TYR A 33 -1.22 -10.80 -5.51
N THR A 34 -2.11 -10.53 -6.46
CA THR A 34 -1.73 -10.01 -7.77
C THR A 34 -2.40 -8.65 -7.98
N ILE A 35 -1.95 -7.93 -9.01
CA ILE A 35 -2.60 -6.69 -9.41
C ILE A 35 -3.48 -7.00 -10.61
N ARG A 36 -4.74 -6.61 -10.55
CA ARG A 36 -5.68 -6.75 -11.67
C ARG A 36 -5.97 -5.39 -12.29
N LYS A 37 -6.21 -5.39 -13.58
CA LYS A 37 -6.70 -4.19 -14.25
C LYS A 37 -8.17 -3.98 -13.89
N ASN A 38 -8.54 -2.74 -13.57
CA ASN A 38 -9.91 -2.38 -13.20
C ASN A 38 -10.27 -1.05 -13.89
N GLY A 39 -10.98 -1.13 -14.99
CA GLY A 39 -11.25 0.04 -15.81
C GLY A 39 -9.95 0.63 -16.38
N THR A 40 -9.71 1.91 -16.11
CA THR A 40 -8.48 2.59 -16.52
C THR A 40 -7.37 2.51 -15.48
N GLY A 41 -7.63 1.87 -14.35
CA GLY A 41 -6.69 1.77 -13.24
C GLY A 41 -6.39 0.34 -12.85
N TYR A 42 -5.92 0.18 -11.61
CA TYR A 42 -5.46 -1.10 -11.08
C TYR A 42 -5.99 -1.31 -9.67
N SER A 43 -6.29 -2.55 -9.35
CA SER A 43 -6.78 -2.96 -8.04
C SER A 43 -6.03 -4.19 -7.56
N ILE A 44 -6.08 -4.44 -6.27
CA ILE A 44 -5.52 -5.64 -5.65
C ILE A 44 -6.45 -6.82 -5.90
N LYS A 45 -5.89 -7.94 -6.31
CA LYS A 45 -6.56 -9.23 -6.38
C LYS A 45 -5.86 -10.17 -5.39
N PRO A 46 -6.46 -10.46 -4.23
CA PRO A 46 -5.83 -11.38 -3.28
C PRO A 46 -5.88 -12.81 -3.81
N ASN A 47 -4.88 -13.61 -3.44
CA ASN A 47 -4.84 -15.02 -3.81
C ASN A 47 -5.80 -15.85 -2.96
N ASP A 48 -6.13 -15.38 -1.77
CA ASP A 48 -7.05 -16.02 -0.83
C ASP A 48 -8.35 -15.25 -0.73
N LYS A 49 -9.32 -15.83 -0.02
CA LYS A 49 -10.60 -15.17 0.24
C LYS A 49 -10.40 -13.92 1.10
N TYR A 50 -11.32 -12.98 0.97
CA TYR A 50 -11.31 -11.79 1.82
C TYR A 50 -11.48 -12.19 3.29
N GLU A 51 -10.62 -11.66 4.13
CA GLU A 51 -10.65 -11.92 5.57
C GLU A 51 -11.83 -11.23 6.25
N ASN A 52 -12.19 -10.05 5.77
CA ASN A 52 -13.28 -9.25 6.33
C ASN A 52 -13.78 -8.21 5.31
N ALA A 53 -14.81 -7.45 5.70
CA ALA A 53 -15.40 -6.43 4.83
C ALA A 53 -14.40 -5.33 4.43
N ASN A 54 -13.52 -4.92 5.35
CA ASN A 54 -12.50 -3.91 5.06
C ASN A 54 -11.52 -4.42 4.00
N HIS A 55 -11.12 -5.69 4.08
CA HIS A 55 -10.26 -6.31 3.08
C HIS A 55 -10.92 -6.28 1.70
N GLY A 56 -12.18 -6.65 1.61
CA GLY A 56 -12.92 -6.60 0.35
C GLY A 56 -13.01 -5.19 -0.21
N THR A 57 -13.23 -4.19 0.63
CA THR A 57 -13.29 -2.78 0.23
C THR A 57 -11.94 -2.30 -0.31
N ILE A 58 -10.85 -2.60 0.40
CA ILE A 58 -9.49 -2.21 -0.03
C ILE A 58 -9.16 -2.84 -1.38
N CYS A 59 -9.52 -4.11 -1.60
CA CYS A 59 -9.27 -4.81 -2.86
C CYS A 59 -10.13 -4.30 -4.02
N SER A 60 -11.18 -3.54 -3.76
CA SER A 60 -12.01 -2.92 -4.80
C SER A 60 -11.63 -1.48 -5.11
N LEU A 61 -10.72 -0.87 -4.36
CA LEU A 61 -10.22 0.47 -4.66
C LEU A 61 -9.40 0.47 -5.94
N VAL A 62 -9.50 1.54 -6.70
CA VAL A 62 -8.82 1.70 -7.99
C VAL A 62 -7.71 2.73 -7.87
N PHE A 63 -6.52 2.38 -8.34
CA PHE A 63 -5.34 3.24 -8.32
C PHE A 63 -4.81 3.42 -9.75
N GLU A 64 -4.13 4.53 -10.02
CA GLU A 64 -3.66 4.86 -11.36
C GLU A 64 -2.52 3.95 -11.81
N THR A 65 -1.72 3.42 -10.89
CA THR A 65 -0.59 2.53 -11.22
C THR A 65 -0.59 1.29 -10.32
N PRO A 66 0.03 0.18 -10.80
CA PRO A 66 0.20 -1.02 -9.96
C PRO A 66 1.00 -0.76 -8.69
N GLU A 67 1.99 0.13 -8.75
CA GLU A 67 2.84 0.46 -7.60
C GLU A 67 2.03 1.14 -6.50
N MET A 68 1.11 2.02 -6.88
CA MET A 68 0.20 2.66 -5.93
C MET A 68 -0.72 1.65 -5.27
N ALA A 69 -1.24 0.70 -6.03
CA ALA A 69 -2.08 -0.37 -5.48
C ALA A 69 -1.31 -1.22 -4.47
N ARG A 70 -0.07 -1.59 -4.79
CA ARG A 70 0.79 -2.34 -3.86
C ARG A 70 1.07 -1.57 -2.59
N LEU A 71 1.38 -0.29 -2.71
CA LEU A 71 1.64 0.57 -1.55
C LEU A 71 0.40 0.68 -0.68
N ALA A 72 -0.77 0.92 -1.27
CA ALA A 72 -2.03 1.00 -0.54
C ALA A 72 -2.33 -0.29 0.22
N TYR A 73 -2.08 -1.44 -0.39
CA TYR A 73 -2.29 -2.73 0.26
C TYR A 73 -1.32 -2.94 1.43
N ALA A 74 -0.06 -2.53 1.28
CA ALA A 74 0.91 -2.57 2.37
C ALA A 74 0.47 -1.69 3.54
N ILE A 75 -0.06 -0.51 3.27
CA ILE A 75 -0.60 0.39 4.30
C ILE A 75 -1.75 -0.30 5.03
N TYR A 76 -2.68 -0.89 4.30
CA TYR A 76 -3.80 -1.63 4.88
C TYR A 76 -3.31 -2.75 5.81
N LEU A 77 -2.34 -3.55 5.37
CA LEU A 77 -1.83 -4.67 6.16
C LEU A 77 -1.17 -4.22 7.47
N ASN A 78 -0.71 -2.98 7.54
CA ASN A 78 -0.05 -2.43 8.72
C ASN A 78 -0.96 -1.54 9.57
N THR A 79 -2.20 -1.32 9.15
CA THR A 79 -3.14 -0.45 9.84
C THR A 79 -4.29 -1.31 10.34
N GLN A 80 -4.42 -1.46 11.67
CA GLN A 80 -5.51 -2.23 12.28
C GLN A 80 -6.60 -1.29 12.82
N ASP A 81 -6.96 -0.31 12.01
CA ASP A 81 -7.93 0.72 12.37
C ASP A 81 -9.20 0.60 11.52
N SER A 82 -10.08 1.57 11.66
CA SER A 82 -11.28 1.64 10.83
C SER A 82 -10.93 1.86 9.36
N LEU A 83 -11.87 1.55 8.47
CA LEU A 83 -11.70 1.77 7.04
C LEU A 83 -11.38 3.23 6.72
N ALA A 84 -12.03 4.17 7.41
CA ALA A 84 -11.76 5.60 7.22
C ALA A 84 -10.31 5.94 7.56
N ASP A 85 -9.77 5.40 8.66
CA ASP A 85 -8.38 5.63 9.06
C ASP A 85 -7.40 5.00 8.05
N ILE A 86 -7.72 3.83 7.54
CA ILE A 86 -6.91 3.16 6.51
C ILE A 86 -6.83 4.05 5.26
N ILE A 87 -7.96 4.56 4.79
CA ILE A 87 -8.01 5.43 3.62
C ILE A 87 -7.24 6.73 3.87
N ASP A 88 -7.41 7.33 5.04
CA ASP A 88 -6.67 8.55 5.41
C ASP A 88 -5.16 8.31 5.43
N ASN A 89 -4.72 7.16 5.93
CA ASN A 89 -3.31 6.79 5.94
C ASN A 89 -2.77 6.59 4.52
N ILE A 90 -3.55 5.98 3.64
CA ILE A 90 -3.18 5.83 2.22
C ILE A 90 -2.94 7.21 1.60
N LYS A 91 -3.88 8.13 1.78
CA LYS A 91 -3.76 9.49 1.26
C LYS A 91 -2.56 10.22 1.85
N TYR A 92 -2.34 10.08 3.15
CA TYR A 92 -1.21 10.69 3.84
C TYR A 92 0.13 10.23 3.27
N VAL A 93 0.32 8.91 3.14
CA VAL A 93 1.56 8.36 2.60
C VAL A 93 1.76 8.78 1.15
N PHE A 94 0.71 8.77 0.34
CA PHE A 94 0.79 9.21 -1.06
C PHE A 94 1.25 10.66 -1.16
N ARG A 95 0.75 11.54 -0.28
CA ARG A 95 1.18 12.95 -0.23
C ARG A 95 2.63 13.08 0.18
N LEU A 96 3.06 12.31 1.19
CA LEU A 96 4.46 12.31 1.65
C LEU A 96 5.43 11.92 0.54
N LEU A 97 5.02 10.98 -0.30
CA LEU A 97 5.84 10.48 -1.41
C LEU A 97 5.70 11.30 -2.68
N ASN A 98 4.93 12.40 -2.63
CA ASN A 98 4.65 13.28 -3.78
C ASN A 98 4.07 12.53 -4.98
N ILE A 99 3.20 11.57 -4.71
CA ILE A 99 2.52 10.83 -5.77
C ILE A 99 1.41 11.71 -6.35
N ASP A 100 1.45 11.95 -7.64
CA ASP A 100 0.40 12.68 -8.35
C ASP A 100 -0.77 11.72 -8.63
N SER A 101 -1.88 11.93 -7.94
CA SER A 101 -3.01 11.02 -7.96
C SER A 101 -4.30 11.72 -7.55
N GLU A 102 -5.42 11.17 -7.97
CA GLU A 102 -6.74 11.58 -7.44
C GLU A 102 -6.81 11.38 -5.93
N TRP A 103 -6.05 10.42 -5.40
CA TRP A 103 -5.99 10.16 -3.95
C TRP A 103 -5.30 11.26 -3.15
N THR A 104 -4.52 12.12 -3.79
CA THR A 104 -3.79 13.21 -3.13
C THR A 104 -4.45 14.58 -3.31
N LYS A 105 -5.54 14.64 -4.02
CA LYS A 105 -6.29 15.88 -4.27
C LYS A 105 -7.33 16.16 -3.20
#